data_e29780fa2c7aa4017ce00008ff2031a6
#
_entry.id   e29780fa2c7aa4017ce00008ff2031a6
#
_cell.length_a   1.000
_cell.length_b   1.000
_cell.length_c   1.000
_cell.angle_alpha   90.00
_cell.angle_beta   90.00
_cell.angle_gamma   90.00
#
_symmetry.space_group_name_H-M   'P 1'
#
loop_
_entity.id
_entity.type
_entity.pdbx_description
1 polymer ?
#
loop_
_entity_poly.entity_id
_entity_poly.type
_entity_poly.pdbx_seq_one_letter_code
_entity_poly.pdbx_strand_id
1 'polypeptide(L)'
;SDLQTLEIKARHNEKVIIVTEGGKERYNSVYNGLEALKKHGKVPDYVLIHDGARACITTDLIEKCICEAEKYKACVAAVPVKDTIKISDENGYAVNTPDRKTLWQIQTPQSFEYELIMDAYEKMIKDSARGNITDDAMVVEKYTSVRVKLTQSSYKNIKITTPDDIIIAESFIKK
;
A
#
# COMPACT_ATOMS: atom_id res chain seq x y z
N SER A 1 16.31 -17.82 -2.75
CA SER A 1 15.84 -16.77 -3.66
C SER A 1 15.37 -17.33 -4.99
N ASP A 2 16.20 -18.09 -5.75
CA ASP A 2 15.82 -18.62 -7.07
C ASP A 2 14.71 -19.67 -7.00
N LEU A 3 14.72 -20.53 -5.97
CA LEU A 3 13.67 -21.50 -5.72
C LEU A 3 12.32 -20.83 -5.41
N GLN A 4 12.30 -19.80 -4.59
CA GLN A 4 11.08 -19.05 -4.30
C GLN A 4 10.55 -18.35 -5.55
N THR A 5 11.42 -17.79 -6.37
CA THR A 5 11.05 -17.18 -7.66
C THR A 5 10.44 -18.19 -8.61
N LEU A 6 11.02 -19.39 -8.71
CA LEU A 6 10.51 -20.48 -9.53
C LEU A 6 9.17 -21.01 -9.01
N GLU A 7 9.01 -21.14 -7.69
CA GLU A 7 7.75 -21.57 -7.10
C GLU A 7 6.62 -20.56 -7.33
N ILE A 8 6.88 -19.26 -7.18
CA ILE A 8 5.90 -18.21 -7.45
C ILE A 8 5.51 -18.23 -8.94
N LYS A 9 6.48 -18.27 -9.86
CA LYS A 9 6.20 -18.35 -11.30
C LYS A 9 5.41 -19.61 -11.67
N ALA A 10 5.71 -20.75 -11.08
CA ALA A 10 5.02 -22.01 -11.35
C ALA A 10 3.57 -22.00 -10.82
N ARG A 11 3.30 -21.35 -9.70
CA ARG A 11 1.95 -21.31 -9.06
C ARG A 11 1.02 -20.28 -9.68
N HIS A 12 1.55 -19.17 -10.23
CA HIS A 12 0.75 -18.01 -10.67
C HIS A 12 0.89 -17.68 -12.16
N ASN A 13 1.49 -18.57 -12.88
CA ASN A 13 1.75 -18.63 -14.29
C ASN A 13 1.52 -17.35 -15.14
N GLU A 14 0.38 -17.06 -15.67
CA GLU A 14 0.17 -16.02 -16.68
C GLU A 14 0.02 -14.58 -16.12
N LYS A 15 -0.38 -14.44 -14.85
CA LYS A 15 -0.60 -13.11 -14.25
C LYS A 15 0.67 -12.53 -13.62
N VAL A 16 1.64 -13.39 -13.28
CA VAL A 16 2.92 -12.93 -12.73
C VAL A 16 3.90 -12.68 -13.86
N ILE A 17 4.08 -11.41 -14.21
CA ILE A 17 4.97 -11.01 -15.30
C ILE A 17 6.41 -10.80 -14.86
N ILE A 18 6.63 -10.34 -13.62
CA ILE A 18 7.95 -10.06 -13.06
C ILE A 18 7.98 -10.48 -11.59
N VAL A 19 9.12 -11.02 -11.17
CA VAL A 19 9.49 -11.20 -9.77
C VAL A 19 10.81 -10.48 -9.55
N THR A 20 10.92 -9.65 -8.52
CA THR A 20 12.12 -8.91 -8.19
C THR A 20 12.49 -9.11 -6.73
N GLU A 21 13.76 -8.92 -6.39
CA GLU A 21 14.21 -8.97 -5.01
C GLU A 21 13.63 -7.83 -4.20
N GLY A 22 13.27 -8.11 -2.94
CA GLY A 22 12.96 -7.09 -1.96
C GLY A 22 14.18 -6.25 -1.60
N GLY A 23 13.94 -5.09 -1.00
CA GLY A 23 14.98 -4.24 -0.48
C GLY A 23 15.10 -4.35 1.06
N LYS A 24 16.02 -3.58 1.63
CA LYS A 24 16.25 -3.53 3.08
C LYS A 24 15.01 -3.03 3.84
N GLU A 25 14.34 -2.04 3.27
CA GLU A 25 13.12 -1.45 3.80
C GLU A 25 11.95 -1.68 2.84
N ARG A 26 10.70 -1.54 3.33
CA ARG A 26 9.50 -1.71 2.51
C ARG A 26 9.55 -0.83 1.25
N TYR A 27 9.90 0.45 1.39
CA TYR A 27 9.97 1.38 0.27
C TYR A 27 11.03 0.99 -0.79
N ASN A 28 12.14 0.34 -0.39
CA ASN A 28 13.10 -0.18 -1.35
C ASN A 28 12.51 -1.32 -2.19
N SER A 29 11.71 -2.20 -1.57
CA SER A 29 11.04 -3.28 -2.28
C SER A 29 10.03 -2.75 -3.30
N VAL A 30 9.28 -1.71 -2.94
CA VAL A 30 8.34 -1.05 -3.86
C VAL A 30 9.09 -0.39 -5.02
N TYR A 31 10.15 0.36 -4.72
CA TYR A 31 10.98 0.99 -5.75
C TYR A 31 11.57 -0.02 -6.72
N ASN A 32 12.09 -1.14 -6.23
CA ASN A 32 12.61 -2.23 -7.06
C ASN A 32 11.51 -2.79 -8.00
N GLY A 33 10.28 -2.92 -7.51
CA GLY A 33 9.12 -3.33 -8.32
C GLY A 33 8.80 -2.34 -9.43
N LEU A 34 8.76 -1.05 -9.12
CA LEU A 34 8.52 0.03 -10.09
C LEU A 34 9.63 0.07 -11.17
N GLU A 35 10.90 -0.01 -10.75
CA GLU A 35 12.05 -0.09 -11.65
C GLU A 35 12.00 -1.35 -12.55
N ALA A 36 11.57 -2.48 -12.01
CA ALA A 36 11.46 -3.72 -12.77
C ALA A 36 10.41 -3.60 -13.87
N LEU A 37 9.27 -2.93 -13.64
CA LEU A 37 8.26 -2.64 -14.67
C LEU A 37 8.85 -1.79 -15.80
N LYS A 38 9.59 -0.73 -15.48
CA LYS A 38 10.28 0.12 -16.46
C LYS A 38 11.26 -0.66 -17.32
N LYS A 39 12.10 -1.49 -16.70
CA LYS A 39 13.10 -2.32 -17.39
C LYS A 39 12.48 -3.41 -18.27
N HIS A 40 11.30 -3.90 -17.91
CA HIS A 40 10.56 -4.88 -18.71
C HIS A 40 9.91 -4.29 -19.96
N GLY A 41 9.90 -2.96 -20.10
CA GLY A 41 9.35 -2.26 -21.27
C GLY A 41 7.82 -2.22 -21.32
N LYS A 42 7.15 -2.57 -20.21
CA LYS A 42 5.68 -2.47 -20.05
C LYS A 42 5.38 -1.48 -18.91
N VAL A 43 5.54 -0.19 -19.21
CA VAL A 43 5.18 0.86 -18.27
C VAL A 43 3.66 0.99 -18.26
N PRO A 44 2.98 0.73 -17.14
CA PRO A 44 1.54 0.90 -17.03
C PRO A 44 1.19 2.38 -16.81
N ASP A 45 -0.06 2.77 -17.12
CA ASP A 45 -0.54 4.11 -16.79
C ASP A 45 -0.72 4.26 -15.27
N TYR A 46 -1.20 3.21 -14.60
CA TYR A 46 -1.45 3.18 -13.16
C TYR A 46 -0.88 1.92 -12.50
N VAL A 47 -0.48 2.06 -11.25
CA VAL A 47 -0.04 0.95 -10.39
C VAL A 47 -0.85 0.91 -9.11
N LEU A 48 -1.13 -0.31 -8.66
CA LEU A 48 -1.74 -0.60 -7.37
C LEU A 48 -0.71 -1.34 -6.50
N ILE A 49 -0.18 -0.68 -5.49
CA ILE A 49 0.76 -1.26 -4.55
C ILE A 49 -0.04 -1.95 -3.44
N HIS A 50 0.12 -3.26 -3.31
CA HIS A 50 -0.71 -4.04 -2.41
C HIS A 50 0.11 -4.98 -1.51
N ASP A 51 -0.25 -5.00 -0.22
CA ASP A 51 0.35 -5.93 0.74
C ASP A 51 -0.13 -7.37 0.45
N GLY A 52 0.78 -8.30 0.19
CA GLY A 52 0.44 -9.72 0.02
C GLY A 52 -0.26 -10.33 1.25
N ALA A 53 -0.11 -9.71 2.42
CA ALA A 53 -0.78 -10.10 3.66
C ALA A 53 -2.27 -9.64 3.76
N ARG A 54 -2.84 -8.98 2.75
CA ARG A 54 -4.26 -8.58 2.69
C ARG A 54 -5.03 -9.45 1.70
N ALA A 55 -5.12 -10.73 1.99
CA ALA A 55 -5.74 -11.72 1.11
C ALA A 55 -7.27 -11.55 0.93
N CYS A 56 -7.93 -10.72 1.75
CA CYS A 56 -9.38 -10.49 1.69
C CYS A 56 -9.77 -9.30 0.79
N ILE A 57 -8.89 -8.87 -0.11
CA ILE A 57 -9.21 -7.85 -1.11
C ILE A 57 -10.31 -8.35 -2.06
N THR A 58 -11.19 -7.44 -2.48
CA THR A 58 -12.27 -7.75 -3.43
C THR A 58 -12.05 -7.06 -4.76
N THR A 59 -12.62 -7.63 -5.84
CA THR A 59 -12.61 -7.04 -7.18
C THR A 59 -13.20 -5.63 -7.16
N ASP A 60 -14.33 -5.43 -6.49
CA ASP A 60 -14.99 -4.11 -6.38
C ASP A 60 -14.07 -3.04 -5.78
N LEU A 61 -13.25 -3.41 -4.76
CA LEU A 61 -12.29 -2.48 -4.18
C LEU A 61 -11.16 -2.16 -5.17
N ILE A 62 -10.68 -3.16 -5.91
CA ILE A 62 -9.65 -2.96 -6.93
C ILE A 62 -10.15 -2.01 -8.02
N GLU A 63 -11.32 -2.28 -8.59
CA GLU A 63 -11.95 -1.45 -9.63
C GLU A 63 -12.19 -0.03 -9.14
N LYS A 64 -12.70 0.13 -7.92
CA LYS A 64 -12.88 1.44 -7.30
C LYS A 64 -11.56 2.20 -7.17
N CYS A 65 -10.48 1.53 -6.73
CA CYS A 65 -9.17 2.16 -6.61
C CYS A 65 -8.59 2.55 -7.98
N ILE A 66 -8.84 1.78 -9.04
CA ILE A 66 -8.46 2.14 -10.41
C ILE A 66 -9.19 3.42 -10.84
N CYS A 67 -10.51 3.44 -10.76
CA CYS A 67 -11.31 4.62 -11.12
C CYS A 67 -10.93 5.89 -10.32
N GLU A 68 -10.64 5.73 -9.03
CA GLU A 68 -10.21 6.86 -8.19
C GLU A 68 -8.79 7.33 -8.57
N ALA A 69 -7.87 6.42 -8.92
CA ALA A 69 -6.54 6.77 -9.38
C ALA A 69 -6.58 7.51 -10.73
N GLU A 70 -7.42 7.07 -11.67
CA GLU A 70 -7.65 7.76 -12.95
C GLU A 70 -8.14 9.20 -12.74
N LYS A 71 -9.01 9.43 -11.76
CA LYS A 71 -9.59 10.73 -11.48
C LYS A 71 -8.66 11.65 -10.70
N TYR A 72 -7.93 11.13 -9.72
CA TYR A 72 -7.19 11.91 -8.74
C TYR A 72 -5.67 11.73 -8.82
N LYS A 73 -5.17 10.84 -9.68
CA LYS A 73 -3.77 10.46 -9.87
C LYS A 73 -3.15 9.68 -8.69
N ALA A 74 -3.68 9.84 -7.49
CA ALA A 74 -3.23 9.18 -6.28
C ALA A 74 -4.42 8.91 -5.35
N CYS A 75 -4.60 7.65 -4.95
CA CYS A 75 -5.59 7.28 -3.95
C CYS A 75 -5.13 6.09 -3.11
N VAL A 76 -5.68 5.97 -1.91
CA VAL A 76 -5.39 4.87 -1.00
C VAL A 76 -6.67 4.30 -0.41
N ALA A 77 -6.75 2.98 -0.35
CA ALA A 77 -7.80 2.29 0.36
C ALA A 77 -7.71 2.59 1.86
N ALA A 78 -8.79 3.03 2.48
CA ALA A 78 -8.81 3.40 3.88
C ALA A 78 -10.20 3.19 4.50
N VAL A 79 -10.24 3.09 5.84
CA VAL A 79 -11.49 3.05 6.61
C VAL A 79 -11.44 4.07 7.74
N PRO A 80 -12.57 4.70 8.12
CA PRO A 80 -12.61 5.55 9.30
C PRO A 80 -12.22 4.78 10.56
N VAL A 81 -11.51 5.43 11.46
CA VAL A 81 -11.17 4.83 12.77
C VAL A 81 -12.44 4.66 13.61
N LYS A 82 -12.63 3.48 14.20
CA LYS A 82 -13.79 3.17 15.06
C LYS A 82 -13.53 3.54 16.51
N ASP A 83 -12.33 3.28 17.00
CA ASP A 83 -11.99 3.49 18.40
C ASP A 83 -11.49 4.91 18.65
N THR A 84 -11.51 5.32 19.92
CA THR A 84 -10.88 6.57 20.32
C THR A 84 -9.37 6.41 20.29
N ILE A 85 -8.68 7.27 19.53
CA ILE A 85 -7.22 7.29 19.46
C ILE A 85 -6.66 8.30 20.47
N LYS A 86 -5.61 7.90 21.16
CA LYS A 86 -4.81 8.76 22.02
C LYS A 86 -3.42 8.94 21.43
N ILE A 87 -2.93 10.16 21.45
CA ILE A 87 -1.49 10.42 21.26
C ILE A 87 -0.87 10.33 22.65
N SER A 88 0.22 9.57 22.80
CA SER A 88 0.96 9.43 24.05
C SER A 88 2.31 10.13 23.99
N ASP A 89 2.86 10.48 25.15
CA ASP A 89 4.26 10.79 25.31
C ASP A 89 5.14 9.53 25.39
N GLU A 90 6.45 9.72 25.57
CA GLU A 90 7.45 8.63 25.67
C GLU A 90 7.27 7.76 26.93
N ASN A 91 6.57 8.26 27.96
CA ASN A 91 6.29 7.57 29.21
C ASN A 91 4.94 6.85 29.20
N GLY A 92 4.20 6.90 28.08
CA GLY A 92 2.90 6.23 27.91
C GLY A 92 1.70 7.01 28.45
N TYR A 93 1.85 8.27 28.85
CA TYR A 93 0.71 9.12 29.26
C TYR A 93 0.02 9.74 28.05
N ALA A 94 -1.31 9.77 28.08
CA ALA A 94 -2.11 10.40 27.05
C ALA A 94 -1.94 11.93 27.08
N VAL A 95 -1.48 12.52 25.95
CA VAL A 95 -1.27 13.97 25.81
C VAL A 95 -2.30 14.64 24.92
N ASN A 96 -2.93 13.90 24.01
CA ASN A 96 -3.96 14.44 23.12
C ASN A 96 -4.96 13.36 22.67
N THR A 97 -6.16 13.81 22.30
CA THR A 97 -7.20 12.97 21.71
C THR A 97 -7.67 13.64 20.42
N PRO A 98 -7.16 13.21 19.24
CA PRO A 98 -7.59 13.76 17.96
C PRO A 98 -9.08 13.55 17.70
N ASP A 99 -9.71 14.43 16.92
CA ASP A 99 -11.09 14.21 16.49
C ASP A 99 -11.17 12.97 15.59
N ARG A 100 -11.82 11.92 16.10
CA ARG A 100 -11.99 10.65 15.37
C ARG A 100 -12.62 10.81 13.99
N LYS A 101 -13.43 11.83 13.76
CA LYS A 101 -14.07 12.08 12.46
C LYS A 101 -13.07 12.39 11.36
N THR A 102 -11.88 12.83 11.70
CA THR A 102 -10.80 13.16 10.75
C THR A 102 -9.78 12.04 10.60
N LEU A 103 -9.90 10.96 11.38
CA LEU A 103 -8.92 9.89 11.41
C LEU A 103 -9.33 8.71 10.52
N TRP A 104 -8.39 8.27 9.70
CA TRP A 104 -8.53 7.13 8.82
C TRP A 104 -7.41 6.13 9.05
N GLN A 105 -7.76 4.85 9.02
CA GLN A 105 -6.83 3.75 9.05
C GLN A 105 -6.49 3.36 7.62
N ILE A 106 -5.24 3.57 7.23
CA ILE A 106 -4.77 3.33 5.87
C ILE A 106 -4.56 1.84 5.64
N GLN A 107 -5.00 1.40 4.47
CA GLN A 107 -4.86 0.03 3.99
C GLN A 107 -4.11 0.02 2.65
N THR A 108 -4.14 -1.10 1.96
CA THR A 108 -3.78 -1.23 0.56
C THR A 108 -4.95 -1.87 -0.22
N PRO A 109 -5.13 -1.60 -1.54
CA PRO A 109 -4.19 -0.98 -2.46
C PRO A 109 -3.94 0.50 -2.19
N GLN A 110 -2.72 0.95 -2.47
CA GLN A 110 -2.36 2.33 -2.66
C GLN A 110 -2.09 2.50 -4.15
N SER A 111 -2.84 3.38 -4.80
CA SER A 111 -2.97 3.39 -6.26
C SER A 111 -2.57 4.73 -6.83
N PHE A 112 -1.72 4.72 -7.84
CA PHE A 112 -1.07 5.92 -8.35
C PHE A 112 -0.92 5.87 -9.87
N GLU A 113 -0.94 7.05 -10.50
CA GLU A 113 -0.36 7.22 -11.84
C GLU A 113 1.12 6.81 -11.78
N TYR A 114 1.58 5.97 -12.71
CA TYR A 114 2.92 5.36 -12.63
C TYR A 114 4.03 6.41 -12.62
N GLU A 115 3.99 7.39 -13.52
CA GLU A 115 5.03 8.41 -13.61
C GLU A 115 5.08 9.29 -12.35
N LEU A 116 3.91 9.57 -11.74
CA LEU A 116 3.81 10.33 -10.49
C LEU A 116 4.53 9.62 -9.34
N ILE A 117 4.22 8.34 -9.12
CA ILE A 117 4.81 7.59 -8.00
C ILE A 117 6.29 7.31 -8.26
N MET A 118 6.68 7.04 -9.50
CA MET A 118 8.07 6.81 -9.87
C MET A 118 8.94 8.05 -9.60
N ASP A 119 8.50 9.24 -10.07
CA ASP A 119 9.19 10.52 -9.82
C ASP A 119 9.30 10.82 -8.30
N ALA A 120 8.23 10.59 -7.56
CA ALA A 120 8.23 10.76 -6.11
C ALA A 120 9.25 9.84 -5.42
N TYR A 121 9.31 8.57 -5.83
CA TYR A 121 10.28 7.61 -5.31
C TYR A 121 11.72 7.97 -5.68
N GLU A 122 11.98 8.40 -6.92
CA GLU A 122 13.31 8.84 -7.34
C GLU A 122 13.83 10.04 -6.51
N LYS A 123 12.94 10.99 -6.18
CA LYS A 123 13.26 12.11 -5.29
C LYS A 123 13.52 11.63 -3.87
N MET A 124 12.67 10.76 -3.34
CA MET A 124 12.79 10.20 -1.99
C MET A 124 14.10 9.44 -1.81
N ILE A 125 14.50 8.61 -2.78
CA ILE A 125 15.75 7.81 -2.69
C ILE A 125 16.99 8.69 -2.62
N LYS A 126 16.96 9.84 -3.30
CA LYS A 126 18.06 10.83 -3.30
C LYS A 126 18.09 11.70 -2.04
N ASP A 127 16.98 11.78 -1.29
CA ASP A 127 16.87 12.59 -0.07
C ASP A 127 17.44 11.86 1.14
N SER A 128 18.60 12.27 1.62
CA SER A 128 19.21 11.73 2.85
C SER A 128 18.41 12.09 4.12
N ALA A 129 17.60 13.15 4.08
CA ALA A 129 16.76 13.63 5.17
C ALA A 129 15.29 13.17 5.07
N ARG A 130 15.01 12.13 4.29
CA ARG A 130 13.64 11.65 4.05
C ARG A 130 12.84 11.28 5.29
N GLY A 131 13.50 10.99 6.41
CA GLY A 131 12.86 10.58 7.66
C GLY A 131 12.23 9.18 7.57
N ASN A 132 11.30 8.90 8.47
CA ASN A 132 10.59 7.63 8.49
C ASN A 132 9.44 7.66 7.47
N ILE A 133 9.54 6.84 6.43
CA ILE A 133 8.49 6.64 5.41
C ILE A 133 7.78 5.33 5.72
N THR A 134 6.49 5.41 6.02
CA THR A 134 5.67 4.27 6.46
C THR A 134 4.83 3.66 5.35
N ASP A 135 4.43 4.45 4.35
CA ASP A 135 3.63 4.01 3.22
C ASP A 135 3.92 4.80 1.93
N ASP A 136 3.29 4.39 0.81
CA ASP A 136 3.54 4.97 -0.50
C ASP A 136 2.82 6.32 -0.68
N ALA A 137 1.69 6.50 0.00
CA ALA A 137 0.98 7.78 0.02
C ALA A 137 1.85 8.89 0.61
N MET A 138 2.56 8.60 1.69
CA MET A 138 3.48 9.53 2.34
C MET A 138 4.63 9.96 1.40
N VAL A 139 5.06 9.08 0.48
CA VAL A 139 6.04 9.43 -0.55
C VAL A 139 5.46 10.48 -1.50
N VAL A 140 4.24 10.27 -2.01
CA VAL A 140 3.56 11.24 -2.88
C VAL A 140 3.33 12.56 -2.16
N GLU A 141 2.81 12.52 -0.94
CA GLU A 141 2.52 13.71 -0.12
C GLU A 141 3.77 14.57 0.14
N LYS A 142 4.92 13.92 0.35
CA LYS A 142 6.16 14.63 0.69
C LYS A 142 6.91 15.16 -0.53
N TYR A 143 6.88 14.44 -1.66
CA TYR A 143 7.75 14.72 -2.80
C TYR A 143 7.02 15.25 -4.03
N THR A 144 5.70 15.44 -3.94
CA THR A 144 4.87 16.02 -5.01
C THR A 144 3.89 17.06 -4.45
N SER A 145 3.16 17.75 -5.34
CA SER A 145 2.05 18.63 -4.97
C SER A 145 0.68 17.95 -5.07
N VAL A 146 0.65 16.66 -5.44
CA VAL A 146 -0.59 15.91 -5.64
C VAL A 146 -1.14 15.46 -4.28
N ARG A 147 -2.42 15.74 -4.03
CA ARG A 147 -3.11 15.31 -2.83
C ARG A 147 -3.58 13.87 -2.98
N VAL A 148 -3.33 13.04 -1.97
CA VAL A 148 -3.79 11.65 -1.98
C VAL A 148 -5.25 11.57 -1.56
N LYS A 149 -6.08 10.93 -2.40
CA LYS A 149 -7.49 10.69 -2.12
C LYS A 149 -7.67 9.47 -1.21
N LEU A 150 -8.41 9.63 -0.11
CA LEU A 150 -8.82 8.49 0.72
C LEU A 150 -10.04 7.82 0.09
N THR A 151 -9.88 6.57 -0.32
CA THR A 151 -10.93 5.76 -0.95
C THR A 151 -11.55 4.83 0.09
N GLN A 152 -12.85 4.96 0.33
CA GLN A 152 -13.57 4.14 1.30
C GLN A 152 -13.45 2.65 0.95
N SER A 153 -12.82 1.91 1.84
CA SER A 153 -12.60 0.47 1.80
C SER A 153 -13.50 -0.29 2.78
N SER A 154 -13.18 -1.54 3.02
CA SER A 154 -13.87 -2.43 3.95
C SER A 154 -12.99 -2.78 5.15
N TYR A 155 -13.62 -2.89 6.32
CA TYR A 155 -12.96 -3.44 7.52
C TYR A 155 -12.61 -4.93 7.36
N LYS A 156 -13.15 -5.62 6.36
CA LYS A 156 -12.77 -7.00 6.03
C LYS A 156 -11.43 -7.09 5.29
N ASN A 157 -10.94 -5.98 4.72
CA ASN A 157 -9.64 -5.93 4.06
C ASN A 157 -8.50 -5.82 5.09
N ILE A 158 -8.48 -6.76 6.03
CA ILE A 158 -7.49 -6.82 7.12
C ILE A 158 -6.10 -7.19 6.61
N LYS A 159 -5.08 -6.81 7.35
CA LYS A 159 -3.70 -7.29 7.17
C LYS A 159 -3.47 -8.46 8.11
N ILE A 160 -3.19 -9.62 7.57
CA ILE A 160 -2.90 -10.84 8.33
C ILE A 160 -1.46 -10.75 8.85
N THR A 161 -1.30 -10.47 10.14
CA THR A 161 0.00 -10.28 10.79
C THR A 161 0.20 -11.19 12.01
N THR A 162 -0.92 -11.71 12.54
CA THR A 162 -0.94 -12.62 13.69
C THR A 162 -1.70 -13.91 13.36
N PRO A 163 -1.50 -15.00 14.12
CA PRO A 163 -2.31 -16.22 13.95
C PRO A 163 -3.82 -15.98 14.09
N ASP A 164 -4.25 -15.07 14.95
CA ASP A 164 -5.66 -14.75 15.15
C ASP A 164 -6.27 -14.08 13.91
N ASP A 165 -5.49 -13.31 13.17
CA ASP A 165 -5.95 -12.69 11.91
C ASP A 165 -6.31 -13.73 10.85
N ILE A 166 -5.69 -14.92 10.88
CA ILE A 166 -6.02 -16.04 9.97
C ILE A 166 -7.46 -16.50 10.23
N ILE A 167 -7.82 -16.71 11.51
CA ILE A 167 -9.15 -17.14 11.92
C ILE A 167 -10.20 -16.11 11.47
N ILE A 168 -9.89 -14.83 11.67
CA ILE A 168 -10.77 -13.71 11.25
C ILE A 168 -10.92 -13.71 9.73
N ALA A 169 -9.80 -13.80 8.97
CA ALA A 169 -9.82 -13.83 7.51
C ALA A 169 -10.63 -15.01 6.97
N GLU A 170 -10.47 -16.21 7.53
CA GLU A 170 -11.26 -17.39 7.16
C GLU A 170 -12.76 -17.16 7.34
N SER A 171 -13.18 -16.47 8.40
CA SER A 171 -14.59 -16.15 8.62
C SER A 171 -15.20 -15.25 7.55
N PHE A 172 -14.38 -14.49 6.81
CA PHE A 172 -14.83 -13.63 5.71
C PHE A 172 -14.92 -14.38 4.38
N ILE A 173 -14.17 -15.47 4.21
CA ILE A 173 -14.06 -16.24 2.97
C ILE A 173 -15.01 -17.44 2.97
N LYS A 174 -15.19 -18.07 4.12
CA LYS A 174 -16.16 -19.17 4.28
C LYS A 174 -17.59 -18.61 4.16
N LYS A 175 -18.22 -18.83 2.99
CA LYS A 175 -19.66 -18.66 2.77
C LYS A 175 -20.37 -19.98 2.95
#